data_db10a245bd544c8baed6cb279e07a1aa
#
_entry.id   db10a245bd544c8baed6cb279e07a1aa
#
_cell.length_a   1.000
_cell.length_b   1.000
_cell.length_c   1.000
_cell.angle_alpha   90.00
_cell.angle_beta   90.00
_cell.angle_gamma   90.00
#
_symmetry.space_group_name_H-M   'P 1'
#
loop_
_entity.id
_entity.type
_entity.pdbx_description
1 polymer ?
#
loop_
_entity_poly.entity_id
_entity_poly.type
_entity_poly.pdbx_seq_one_letter_code
_entity_poly.pdbx_strand_id
1 'polypeptide(L)'
;PEEIREYRGTLTEPGKESPYRNRSVEENLELFEKMKNGEFPDGSHVLRAKIDMASPNINMRDPIIYRVAHMTHHNTGDKWCIYPMYDFAHPIEDAIEGVTHSICTLEFEDHRPLYDWVVRELEYPHPPKQIEFAKLYLTNVVTGKRYIKKLVEDGIVDGWDDPRLVSIAALRRRGFTPESIQKFVELCGVSKANSSVDYAMLEYCIR
;
A
#
# COMPACT_ATOMS: atom_id res chain seq x y z
N PRO A 1 -9.31 15.14 -10.31
CA PRO A 1 -8.50 15.14 -9.08
C PRO A 1 -8.65 16.43 -8.25
N GLU A 2 -8.72 17.59 -8.89
CA GLU A 2 -8.84 18.89 -8.22
C GLU A 2 -10.16 19.02 -7.47
N GLU A 3 -11.25 18.66 -8.11
CA GLU A 3 -12.59 18.65 -7.52
C GLU A 3 -12.66 17.74 -6.27
N ILE A 4 -12.04 16.57 -6.32
CA ILE A 4 -11.97 15.67 -5.14
C ILE A 4 -11.20 16.32 -3.98
N ARG A 5 -10.12 17.04 -4.27
CA ARG A 5 -9.35 17.76 -3.24
C ARG A 5 -10.16 18.88 -2.59
N GLU A 6 -10.96 19.59 -3.37
CA GLU A 6 -11.84 20.65 -2.89
C GLU A 6 -12.83 20.14 -1.84
N TYR A 7 -13.45 18.98 -2.08
CA TYR A 7 -14.45 18.41 -1.16
C TYR A 7 -13.83 17.60 -0.02
N ARG A 8 -12.66 17.01 -0.21
CA ARG A 8 -12.04 16.13 0.82
C ARG A 8 -11.62 16.87 2.08
N GLY A 9 -11.33 18.16 1.99
CA GLY A 9 -10.77 18.93 3.08
C GLY A 9 -9.28 18.61 3.33
N THR A 10 -8.79 18.99 4.50
CA THR A 10 -7.39 18.86 4.93
C THR A 10 -7.28 18.02 6.20
N LEU A 11 -6.08 17.85 6.74
CA LEU A 11 -5.89 17.17 8.02
C LEU A 11 -6.53 17.94 9.21
N THR A 12 -6.69 19.23 9.07
CA THR A 12 -7.25 20.12 10.12
C THR A 12 -8.67 20.59 9.83
N GLU A 13 -9.14 20.41 8.59
CA GLU A 13 -10.48 20.83 8.16
C GLU A 13 -11.26 19.61 7.66
N PRO A 14 -12.51 19.42 8.11
CA PRO A 14 -13.34 18.31 7.62
C PRO A 14 -13.63 18.45 6.13
N GLY A 15 -13.98 17.35 5.50
CA GLY A 15 -14.48 17.35 4.14
C GLY A 15 -15.92 17.89 4.04
N LYS A 16 -16.35 18.12 2.81
CA LYS A 16 -17.72 18.55 2.46
C LYS A 16 -18.34 17.53 1.52
N GLU A 17 -19.64 17.40 1.55
CA GLU A 17 -20.35 16.56 0.59
C GLU A 17 -20.24 17.15 -0.82
N SER A 18 -19.84 16.33 -1.78
CA SER A 18 -19.88 16.70 -3.18
C SER A 18 -21.31 16.67 -3.70
N PRO A 19 -21.66 17.43 -4.76
CA PRO A 19 -22.99 17.39 -5.36
C PRO A 19 -23.36 16.02 -5.94
N TYR A 20 -22.37 15.15 -6.14
CA TYR A 20 -22.54 13.80 -6.71
C TYR A 20 -22.75 12.71 -5.66
N ARG A 21 -22.58 13.02 -4.36
CA ARG A 21 -22.58 12.04 -3.27
C ARG A 21 -23.93 11.36 -3.08
N ASN A 22 -25.02 12.09 -3.37
CA ASN A 22 -26.39 11.64 -3.09
C ASN A 22 -27.16 11.21 -4.35
N ARG A 23 -26.43 10.77 -5.40
CA ARG A 23 -27.06 10.10 -6.55
C ARG A 23 -27.73 8.80 -6.12
N SER A 24 -28.75 8.37 -6.89
CA SER A 24 -29.38 7.07 -6.65
C SER A 24 -28.43 5.91 -6.92
N VAL A 25 -28.74 4.74 -6.39
CA VAL A 25 -27.97 3.51 -6.64
C VAL A 25 -28.01 3.16 -8.13
N GLU A 26 -29.17 3.31 -8.76
CA GLU A 26 -29.39 3.00 -10.19
C GLU A 26 -28.51 3.90 -11.07
N GLU A 27 -28.48 5.20 -10.80
CA GLU A 27 -27.63 6.15 -11.53
C GLU A 27 -26.14 5.80 -11.37
N ASN A 28 -25.72 5.47 -10.14
CA ASN A 28 -24.33 5.07 -9.89
C ASN A 28 -23.95 3.77 -10.60
N LEU A 29 -24.84 2.78 -10.66
CA LEU A 29 -24.62 1.53 -11.39
C LEU A 29 -24.49 1.79 -12.90
N GLU A 30 -25.38 2.63 -13.47
CA GLU A 30 -25.28 3.00 -14.89
C GLU A 30 -23.97 3.69 -15.21
N LEU A 31 -23.55 4.66 -14.41
CA LEU A 31 -22.26 5.34 -14.58
C LEU A 31 -21.06 4.41 -14.42
N PHE A 32 -21.14 3.45 -13.51
CA PHE A 32 -20.08 2.47 -13.33
C PHE A 32 -19.95 1.51 -14.52
N GLU A 33 -21.08 1.06 -15.10
CA GLU A 33 -21.05 0.28 -16.34
C GLU A 33 -20.47 1.10 -17.51
N LYS A 34 -20.78 2.37 -17.63
CA LYS A 34 -20.16 3.27 -18.63
C LYS A 34 -18.64 3.41 -18.41
N MET A 35 -18.20 3.52 -17.14
CA MET A 35 -16.76 3.52 -16.81
C MET A 35 -16.10 2.23 -17.29
N LYS A 36 -16.71 1.08 -17.00
CA LYS A 36 -16.21 -0.25 -17.36
C LYS A 36 -16.16 -0.46 -18.89
N ASN A 37 -17.12 0.09 -19.61
CA ASN A 37 -17.21 0.00 -21.07
C ASN A 37 -16.30 0.98 -21.81
N GLY A 38 -15.53 1.82 -21.09
CA GLY A 38 -14.58 2.74 -21.69
C GLY A 38 -15.18 4.00 -22.29
N GLU A 39 -16.41 4.37 -21.89
CA GLU A 39 -17.10 5.55 -22.40
C GLU A 39 -16.53 6.86 -21.84
N PHE A 40 -15.70 6.79 -20.79
CA PHE A 40 -15.14 7.96 -20.12
C PHE A 40 -13.62 8.04 -20.28
N PRO A 41 -13.05 9.22 -20.54
CA PRO A 41 -11.61 9.39 -20.64
C PRO A 41 -10.93 9.32 -19.27
N ASP A 42 -9.62 9.07 -19.28
CA ASP A 42 -8.80 9.05 -18.08
C ASP A 42 -8.93 10.30 -17.24
N GLY A 43 -9.05 10.11 -15.92
CA GLY A 43 -9.16 11.21 -14.95
C GLY A 43 -10.52 11.93 -14.90
N SER A 44 -11.50 11.52 -15.72
CA SER A 44 -12.82 12.14 -15.74
C SER A 44 -13.76 11.64 -14.63
N HIS A 45 -13.74 10.32 -14.37
CA HIS A 45 -14.64 9.67 -13.44
C HIS A 45 -13.90 8.74 -12.48
N VAL A 46 -14.43 8.65 -11.26
CA VAL A 46 -14.00 7.71 -10.22
C VAL A 46 -15.22 7.18 -9.49
N LEU A 47 -15.15 5.97 -8.99
CA LEU A 47 -16.11 5.45 -8.02
C LEU A 47 -15.54 5.65 -6.62
N ARG A 48 -16.37 6.20 -5.72
CA ARG A 48 -15.99 6.45 -4.32
C ARG A 48 -16.86 5.63 -3.38
N ALA A 49 -16.27 5.13 -2.30
CA ALA A 49 -17.05 4.61 -1.18
C ALA A 49 -17.77 5.76 -0.48
N LYS A 50 -19.02 5.53 -0.05
CA LYS A 50 -19.80 6.51 0.72
C LYS A 50 -19.67 6.18 2.19
N ILE A 51 -18.79 6.86 2.91
CA ILE A 51 -18.48 6.61 4.33
C ILE A 51 -18.81 7.84 5.17
N ASP A 52 -17.83 8.71 5.42
CA ASP A 52 -17.97 9.90 6.26
C ASP A 52 -17.02 11.03 5.85
N MET A 53 -17.56 12.08 5.28
CA MET A 53 -16.76 13.24 4.84
C MET A 53 -16.23 14.10 6.01
N ALA A 54 -16.79 13.94 7.22
CA ALA A 54 -16.33 14.63 8.42
C ALA A 54 -15.30 13.83 9.24
N SER A 55 -14.97 12.60 8.84
CA SER A 55 -14.03 11.76 9.55
C SER A 55 -12.69 12.47 9.83
N PRO A 56 -12.12 12.37 11.04
CA PRO A 56 -10.77 12.86 11.31
C PRO A 56 -9.71 12.09 10.49
N ASN A 57 -9.98 10.82 10.17
CA ASN A 57 -9.14 10.02 9.27
C ASN A 57 -9.49 10.34 7.82
N ILE A 58 -8.57 11.00 7.11
CA ILE A 58 -8.77 11.41 5.72
C ILE A 58 -9.01 10.23 4.76
N ASN A 59 -8.51 9.02 5.11
CA ASN A 59 -8.72 7.81 4.33
C ASN A 59 -10.16 7.30 4.39
N MET A 60 -10.96 7.77 5.37
CA MET A 60 -12.39 7.45 5.53
C MET A 60 -13.33 8.48 4.90
N ARG A 61 -12.79 9.56 4.32
CA ARG A 61 -13.58 10.62 3.67
C ARG A 61 -13.92 10.27 2.24
N ASP A 62 -14.86 9.35 2.07
CA ASP A 62 -15.34 8.84 0.78
C ASP A 62 -14.17 8.54 -0.18
N PRO A 63 -13.31 7.57 0.15
CA PRO A 63 -12.12 7.27 -0.65
C PRO A 63 -12.48 6.75 -2.04
N ILE A 64 -11.58 6.99 -3.00
CA ILE A 64 -11.70 6.43 -4.34
C ILE A 64 -11.46 4.93 -4.26
N ILE A 65 -12.37 4.13 -4.81
CA ILE A 65 -12.26 2.67 -4.89
C ILE A 65 -11.97 2.16 -6.31
N TYR A 66 -12.47 2.85 -7.35
CA TYR A 66 -12.11 2.61 -8.76
C TYR A 66 -11.81 3.90 -9.51
N ARG A 67 -10.90 3.80 -10.47
CA ARG A 67 -10.57 4.89 -11.41
C ARG A 67 -10.60 4.41 -12.85
N VAL A 68 -10.87 5.33 -13.78
CA VAL A 68 -10.68 5.10 -15.22
C VAL A 68 -9.20 5.24 -15.55
N ALA A 69 -8.63 4.26 -16.24
CA ALA A 69 -7.26 4.27 -16.74
C ALA A 69 -7.15 3.36 -17.97
N HIS A 70 -7.01 3.95 -19.15
CA HIS A 70 -6.78 3.23 -20.39
C HIS A 70 -5.29 2.92 -20.53
N MET A 71 -4.89 1.74 -20.03
CA MET A 71 -3.50 1.30 -20.04
C MET A 71 -3.43 -0.22 -20.19
N THR A 72 -2.46 -0.68 -20.97
CA THR A 72 -2.19 -2.11 -21.13
C THR A 72 -1.66 -2.71 -19.83
N HIS A 73 -2.34 -3.71 -19.31
CA HIS A 73 -1.91 -4.43 -18.12
C HIS A 73 -1.14 -5.69 -18.50
N HIS A 74 -0.04 -5.98 -17.81
CA HIS A 74 0.89 -7.08 -18.15
C HIS A 74 0.23 -8.48 -18.18
N ASN A 75 -0.83 -8.74 -17.41
CA ASN A 75 -1.54 -10.03 -17.41
C ASN A 75 -2.81 -10.02 -18.25
N THR A 76 -3.54 -8.91 -18.30
CA THR A 76 -4.88 -8.86 -18.91
C THR A 76 -4.92 -8.04 -20.20
N GLY A 77 -3.79 -7.47 -20.64
CA GLY A 77 -3.74 -6.63 -21.83
C GLY A 77 -4.67 -5.42 -21.70
N ASP A 78 -5.45 -5.16 -22.73
CA ASP A 78 -6.37 -4.02 -22.83
C ASP A 78 -7.81 -4.41 -22.46
N LYS A 79 -8.00 -5.53 -21.73
CA LYS A 79 -9.33 -6.03 -21.35
C LYS A 79 -10.09 -5.05 -20.46
N TRP A 80 -9.38 -4.31 -19.60
CA TRP A 80 -9.97 -3.43 -18.60
C TRP A 80 -9.50 -2.00 -18.78
N CYS A 81 -10.41 -1.05 -18.61
CA CYS A 81 -10.13 0.39 -18.59
C CYS A 81 -10.49 1.05 -17.24
N ILE A 82 -10.89 0.23 -16.25
CA ILE A 82 -11.04 0.65 -14.85
C ILE A 82 -10.17 -0.22 -13.97
N TYR A 83 -9.62 0.36 -12.93
CA TYR A 83 -8.75 -0.33 -11.98
C TYR A 83 -9.10 0.04 -10.56
N PRO A 84 -9.13 -0.94 -9.63
CA PRO A 84 -9.34 -0.66 -8.23
C PRO A 84 -8.14 0.11 -7.65
N MET A 85 -8.41 0.92 -6.65
CA MET A 85 -7.34 1.51 -5.84
C MET A 85 -6.83 0.50 -4.83
N TYR A 86 -5.57 0.65 -4.41
CA TYR A 86 -4.89 -0.26 -3.50
C TYR A 86 -5.71 -0.58 -2.24
N ASP A 87 -6.22 0.45 -1.56
CA ASP A 87 -6.96 0.28 -0.31
C ASP A 87 -8.29 -0.47 -0.45
N PHE A 88 -8.79 -0.62 -1.67
CA PHE A 88 -9.96 -1.43 -1.98
C PHE A 88 -9.58 -2.83 -2.46
N ALA A 89 -8.56 -2.95 -3.30
CA ALA A 89 -8.11 -4.23 -3.83
C ALA A 89 -7.49 -5.13 -2.76
N HIS A 90 -6.61 -4.58 -1.92
CA HIS A 90 -5.84 -5.32 -0.92
C HIS A 90 -6.71 -6.13 0.06
N PRO A 91 -7.72 -5.57 0.76
CA PRO A 91 -8.58 -6.36 1.64
C PRO A 91 -9.38 -7.45 0.92
N ILE A 92 -9.76 -7.21 -0.33
CA ILE A 92 -10.50 -8.18 -1.14
C ILE A 92 -9.60 -9.35 -1.55
N GLU A 93 -8.38 -9.06 -2.04
CA GLU A 93 -7.40 -10.09 -2.40
C GLU A 93 -7.05 -10.95 -1.19
N ASP A 94 -6.74 -10.32 -0.05
CA ASP A 94 -6.46 -11.04 1.20
C ASP A 94 -7.62 -11.98 1.60
N ALA A 95 -8.85 -11.50 1.50
CA ALA A 95 -10.03 -12.30 1.85
C ALA A 95 -10.25 -13.46 0.88
N ILE A 96 -10.07 -13.26 -0.43
CA ILE A 96 -10.22 -14.29 -1.46
C ILE A 96 -9.12 -15.36 -1.33
N GLU A 97 -7.90 -14.95 -1.03
CA GLU A 97 -6.75 -15.85 -0.87
C GLU A 97 -6.72 -16.55 0.50
N GLY A 98 -7.65 -16.25 1.40
CA GLY A 98 -7.74 -16.86 2.72
C GLY A 98 -6.62 -16.42 3.68
N VAL A 99 -6.06 -15.23 3.47
CA VAL A 99 -5.11 -14.62 4.39
C VAL A 99 -5.78 -14.36 5.74
N THR A 100 -5.17 -14.79 6.81
CA THR A 100 -5.68 -14.55 8.17
C THR A 100 -5.04 -13.32 8.82
N HIS A 101 -3.76 -13.09 8.55
CA HIS A 101 -2.95 -12.00 9.08
C HIS A 101 -2.31 -11.23 7.94
N SER A 102 -2.87 -10.07 7.61
CA SER A 102 -2.36 -9.15 6.58
C SER A 102 -1.30 -8.25 7.20
N ILE A 103 -0.04 -8.52 6.88
CA ILE A 103 1.10 -7.85 7.50
C ILE A 103 1.53 -6.65 6.66
N CYS A 104 1.49 -5.46 7.25
CA CYS A 104 1.81 -4.19 6.60
C CYS A 104 2.91 -3.42 7.34
N THR A 105 3.49 -2.42 6.68
CA THR A 105 4.34 -1.43 7.34
C THR A 105 3.49 -0.42 8.10
N LEU A 106 4.07 0.23 9.13
CA LEU A 106 3.38 1.15 10.03
C LEU A 106 2.70 2.34 9.32
N GLU A 107 3.17 2.71 8.14
CA GLU A 107 2.56 3.76 7.30
C GLU A 107 1.11 3.44 6.88
N PHE A 108 0.67 2.19 6.99
CA PHE A 108 -0.70 1.75 6.69
C PHE A 108 -1.61 1.70 7.95
N GLU A 109 -1.14 2.13 9.10
CA GLU A 109 -1.97 2.12 10.33
C GLU A 109 -3.25 2.97 10.17
N ASP A 110 -3.13 4.15 9.56
CA ASP A 110 -4.27 5.02 9.27
C ASP A 110 -5.19 4.48 8.16
N HIS A 111 -4.71 3.51 7.36
CA HIS A 111 -5.50 2.84 6.32
C HIS A 111 -6.31 1.65 6.86
N ARG A 112 -5.92 1.07 8.00
CA ARG A 112 -6.61 -0.09 8.59
C ARG A 112 -8.11 0.12 8.81
N PRO A 113 -8.63 1.28 9.25
CA PRO A 113 -10.07 1.49 9.35
C PRO A 113 -10.80 1.32 8.00
N LEU A 114 -10.18 1.70 6.89
CA LEU A 114 -10.74 1.49 5.56
C LEU A 114 -10.68 0.01 5.15
N TYR A 115 -9.57 -0.68 5.44
CA TYR A 115 -9.44 -2.12 5.25
C TYR A 115 -10.56 -2.89 5.96
N ASP A 116 -10.77 -2.62 7.26
CA ASP A 116 -11.81 -3.24 8.07
C ASP A 116 -13.21 -2.89 7.55
N TRP A 117 -13.41 -1.67 7.08
CA TRP A 117 -14.67 -1.23 6.47
C TRP A 117 -14.99 -2.03 5.20
N VAL A 118 -14.03 -2.17 4.27
CA VAL A 118 -14.22 -2.91 3.01
C VAL A 118 -14.58 -4.38 3.28
N VAL A 119 -13.85 -5.06 4.16
CA VAL A 119 -14.10 -6.46 4.49
C VAL A 119 -15.48 -6.65 5.11
N ARG A 120 -15.90 -5.74 5.99
CA ARG A 120 -17.21 -5.76 6.63
C ARG A 120 -18.35 -5.52 5.64
N GLU A 121 -18.25 -4.47 4.80
CA GLU A 121 -19.31 -4.12 3.84
C GLU A 121 -19.48 -5.18 2.75
N LEU A 122 -18.44 -5.94 2.45
CA LEU A 122 -18.49 -7.06 1.51
C LEU A 122 -18.86 -8.39 2.17
N GLU A 123 -19.10 -8.40 3.49
CA GLU A 123 -19.60 -9.54 4.27
C GLU A 123 -18.77 -10.82 4.10
N TYR A 124 -17.42 -10.69 4.03
CA TYR A 124 -16.57 -11.87 3.95
C TYR A 124 -16.70 -12.74 5.22
N PRO A 125 -16.92 -14.07 5.07
CA PRO A 125 -17.20 -14.95 6.21
C PRO A 125 -16.01 -15.14 7.15
N HIS A 126 -14.79 -14.98 6.64
CA HIS A 126 -13.54 -15.11 7.38
C HIS A 126 -12.66 -13.90 7.10
N PRO A 127 -12.97 -12.74 7.73
CA PRO A 127 -12.26 -11.50 7.47
C PRO A 127 -10.79 -11.59 7.88
N PRO A 128 -9.86 -11.23 6.99
CA PRO A 128 -8.47 -11.08 7.37
C PRO A 128 -8.28 -9.93 8.34
N LYS A 129 -7.19 -9.94 9.09
CA LYS A 129 -6.86 -8.90 10.05
C LYS A 129 -5.55 -8.21 9.65
N GLN A 130 -5.61 -6.91 9.37
CA GLN A 130 -4.41 -6.12 9.12
C GLN A 130 -3.63 -5.87 10.41
N ILE A 131 -2.32 -6.06 10.33
CA ILE A 131 -1.37 -5.86 11.44
C ILE A 131 -0.17 -5.10 10.91
N GLU A 132 0.20 -3.99 11.57
CA GLU A 132 1.30 -3.14 11.14
C GLU A 132 2.52 -3.29 12.03
N PHE A 133 3.70 -3.18 11.42
CA PHE A 133 4.99 -3.18 12.09
C PHE A 133 5.81 -1.97 11.69
N ALA A 134 6.60 -1.49 12.65
CA ALA A 134 7.58 -0.45 12.41
C ALA A 134 8.66 -0.93 11.43
N LYS A 135 9.19 0.01 10.65
CA LYS A 135 10.32 -0.25 9.78
C LYS A 135 11.58 -0.45 10.59
N LEU A 136 12.35 -1.47 10.22
CA LEU A 136 13.68 -1.69 10.76
C LEU A 136 14.68 -0.73 10.11
N TYR A 137 15.35 0.07 10.92
CA TYR A 137 16.46 0.92 10.50
C TYR A 137 17.77 0.36 11.04
N LEU A 138 18.77 0.29 10.17
CA LEU A 138 20.15 -0.06 10.54
C LEU A 138 21.01 1.19 10.53
N THR A 139 21.94 1.27 11.48
CA THR A 139 22.93 2.35 11.51
C THR A 139 23.89 2.26 10.33
N ASN A 140 24.33 3.41 9.82
CA ASN A 140 25.38 3.53 8.80
C ASN A 140 25.13 2.79 7.47
N VAL A 141 23.87 2.52 7.13
CA VAL A 141 23.51 1.84 5.87
C VAL A 141 22.36 2.54 5.15
N VAL A 142 22.33 2.38 3.84
CA VAL A 142 21.24 2.84 2.98
C VAL A 142 20.36 1.65 2.63
N THR A 143 19.08 1.70 3.04
CA THR A 143 18.11 0.63 2.77
C THR A 143 17.05 1.02 1.73
N GLY A 144 16.92 2.32 1.43
CA GLY A 144 15.90 2.80 0.49
C GLY A 144 16.20 2.42 -0.96
N LYS A 145 15.29 1.65 -1.60
CA LYS A 145 15.42 1.19 -2.99
C LYS A 145 15.78 2.31 -3.97
N ARG A 146 15.20 3.51 -3.80
CA ARG A 146 15.48 4.66 -4.66
C ARG A 146 16.95 5.11 -4.59
N TYR A 147 17.55 5.08 -3.42
CA TYR A 147 18.95 5.47 -3.23
C TYR A 147 19.90 4.38 -3.74
N ILE A 148 19.58 3.11 -3.47
CA ILE A 148 20.38 1.97 -3.97
C ILE A 148 20.37 1.98 -5.51
N LYS A 149 19.20 2.16 -6.12
CA LYS A 149 19.07 2.29 -7.58
C LYS A 149 20.01 3.36 -8.14
N LYS A 150 20.04 4.54 -7.51
CA LYS A 150 20.93 5.63 -7.92
C LYS A 150 22.42 5.25 -7.80
N LEU A 151 22.82 4.57 -6.73
CA LEU A 151 24.19 4.09 -6.57
C LEU A 151 24.62 3.12 -7.67
N VAL A 152 23.70 2.26 -8.13
CA VAL A 152 23.94 1.32 -9.24
C VAL A 152 24.01 2.08 -10.57
N GLU A 153 23.08 2.99 -10.83
CA GLU A 153 23.02 3.77 -12.09
C GLU A 153 24.22 4.72 -12.26
N ASP A 154 24.70 5.30 -11.15
CA ASP A 154 25.88 6.16 -11.12
C ASP A 154 27.21 5.37 -11.15
N GLY A 155 27.16 4.02 -11.17
CA GLY A 155 28.34 3.15 -11.19
C GLY A 155 29.19 3.20 -9.92
N ILE A 156 28.62 3.66 -8.79
CA ILE A 156 29.29 3.72 -7.48
C ILE A 156 29.42 2.32 -6.88
N VAL A 157 28.44 1.45 -7.17
CA VAL A 157 28.42 0.03 -6.83
C VAL A 157 28.22 -0.78 -8.10
N ASP A 158 28.72 -2.04 -8.10
CA ASP A 158 28.72 -2.88 -9.29
C ASP A 158 27.33 -3.45 -9.66
N GLY A 159 26.40 -3.45 -8.71
CA GLY A 159 25.05 -3.95 -8.90
C GLY A 159 24.28 -4.06 -7.58
N TRP A 160 23.07 -4.63 -7.65
CA TRP A 160 22.20 -4.81 -6.50
C TRP A 160 22.72 -5.81 -5.46
N ASP A 161 23.64 -6.68 -5.85
CA ASP A 161 24.29 -7.66 -5.02
C ASP A 161 25.69 -7.22 -4.54
N ASP A 162 26.07 -5.96 -4.80
CA ASP A 162 27.36 -5.43 -4.35
C ASP A 162 27.51 -5.62 -2.83
N PRO A 163 28.62 -6.24 -2.36
CA PRO A 163 28.79 -6.58 -0.93
C PRO A 163 28.83 -5.36 0.00
N ARG A 164 28.95 -4.16 -0.54
CA ARG A 164 28.85 -2.89 0.23
C ARG A 164 27.40 -2.51 0.59
N LEU A 165 26.41 -3.14 -0.06
CA LEU A 165 25.00 -2.94 0.19
C LEU A 165 24.45 -3.88 1.27
N VAL A 166 23.19 -3.63 1.69
CA VAL A 166 22.44 -4.45 2.66
C VAL A 166 21.20 -5.11 2.04
N SER A 167 21.16 -5.22 0.73
CA SER A 167 20.14 -6.05 0.07
C SER A 167 20.32 -7.52 0.46
N ILE A 168 19.28 -8.32 0.40
CA ILE A 168 19.37 -9.77 0.67
C ILE A 168 20.41 -10.44 -0.27
N ALA A 169 20.47 -10.01 -1.54
CA ALA A 169 21.46 -10.50 -2.49
C ALA A 169 22.90 -10.15 -2.08
N ALA A 170 23.11 -8.91 -1.60
CA ALA A 170 24.42 -8.45 -1.12
C ALA A 170 24.83 -9.18 0.17
N LEU A 171 23.93 -9.34 1.12
CA LEU A 171 24.18 -10.09 2.35
C LEU A 171 24.53 -11.55 2.04
N ARG A 172 23.80 -12.19 1.13
CA ARG A 172 24.10 -13.56 0.67
C ARG A 172 25.50 -13.64 0.04
N ARG A 173 25.87 -12.70 -0.81
CA ARG A 173 27.20 -12.63 -1.43
C ARG A 173 28.32 -12.44 -0.39
N ARG A 174 28.03 -11.71 0.70
CA ARG A 174 28.95 -11.56 1.84
C ARG A 174 29.05 -12.79 2.74
N GLY A 175 28.22 -13.81 2.54
CA GLY A 175 28.22 -15.05 3.32
C GLY A 175 27.24 -15.09 4.49
N PHE A 176 26.29 -14.14 4.59
CA PHE A 176 25.19 -14.23 5.55
C PHE A 176 24.27 -15.40 5.17
N THR A 177 24.04 -16.30 6.10
CA THR A 177 23.13 -17.43 5.92
C THR A 177 21.68 -17.00 6.22
N PRO A 178 20.65 -17.71 5.71
CA PRO A 178 19.26 -17.45 6.09
C PRO A 178 19.06 -17.48 7.60
N GLU A 179 19.69 -18.43 8.30
CA GLU A 179 19.58 -18.58 9.76
C GLU A 179 20.16 -17.38 10.50
N SER A 180 21.25 -16.79 10.01
CA SER A 180 21.84 -15.59 10.61
C SER A 180 20.91 -14.38 10.49
N ILE A 181 20.22 -14.25 9.36
CA ILE A 181 19.24 -13.18 9.12
C ILE A 181 18.00 -13.40 9.98
N GLN A 182 17.50 -14.63 10.08
CA GLN A 182 16.37 -14.97 10.95
C GLN A 182 16.68 -14.67 12.41
N LYS A 183 17.85 -15.13 12.90
CA LYS A 183 18.32 -14.82 14.26
C LYS A 183 18.39 -13.31 14.52
N PHE A 184 18.88 -12.54 13.55
CA PHE A 184 18.93 -11.09 13.67
C PHE A 184 17.52 -10.48 13.80
N VAL A 185 16.58 -10.90 12.96
CA VAL A 185 15.19 -10.40 13.02
C VAL A 185 14.52 -10.79 14.34
N GLU A 186 14.74 -12.00 14.85
CA GLU A 186 14.26 -12.44 16.16
C GLU A 186 14.79 -11.58 17.30
N LEU A 187 16.08 -11.22 17.26
CA LEU A 187 16.70 -10.33 18.26
C LEU A 187 16.15 -8.89 18.18
N CYS A 188 15.82 -8.41 16.99
CA CYS A 188 15.18 -7.09 16.82
C CYS A 188 13.76 -7.06 17.39
N GLY A 189 13.07 -8.20 17.36
CA GLY A 189 11.69 -8.32 17.78
C GLY A 189 10.71 -7.59 16.87
N VAL A 190 9.43 -7.56 17.29
CA VAL A 190 8.32 -6.94 16.57
C VAL A 190 7.78 -5.78 17.39
N SER A 191 7.70 -4.60 16.80
CA SER A 191 7.24 -3.38 17.46
C SER A 191 6.53 -2.45 16.48
N LYS A 192 5.64 -1.60 16.99
CA LYS A 192 5.10 -0.43 16.27
C LYS A 192 5.95 0.84 16.48
N ALA A 193 6.98 0.79 17.32
CA ALA A 193 7.90 1.91 17.51
C ALA A 193 9.09 1.80 16.55
N ASN A 194 9.31 2.83 15.75
CA ASN A 194 10.49 2.92 14.90
C ASN A 194 11.76 2.87 15.76
N SER A 195 12.63 1.91 15.48
CA SER A 195 13.92 1.75 16.16
C SER A 195 15.06 1.67 15.16
N SER A 196 16.22 2.19 15.54
CA SER A 196 17.46 2.01 14.79
C SER A 196 18.32 0.98 15.50
N VAL A 197 18.71 -0.07 14.79
CA VAL A 197 19.52 -1.18 15.30
C VAL A 197 20.93 -1.01 14.80
N ASP A 198 21.91 -1.27 15.67
CA ASP A 198 23.32 -1.20 15.28
C ASP A 198 23.63 -2.32 14.26
N TYR A 199 24.33 -1.94 13.18
CA TYR A 199 24.75 -2.87 12.15
C TYR A 199 25.63 -4.02 12.70
N ALA A 200 26.41 -3.74 13.75
CA ALA A 200 27.23 -4.74 14.44
C ALA A 200 26.40 -5.93 15.00
N MET A 201 25.12 -5.69 15.32
CA MET A 201 24.21 -6.75 15.76
C MET A 201 23.89 -7.73 14.63
N LEU A 202 23.74 -7.25 13.40
CA LEU A 202 23.58 -8.12 12.22
C LEU A 202 24.86 -8.94 12.00
N GLU A 203 26.04 -8.32 12.11
CA GLU A 203 27.33 -9.02 11.97
C GLU A 203 27.58 -10.05 13.08
N TYR A 204 27.09 -9.79 14.29
CA TYR A 204 27.13 -10.76 15.38
C TYR A 204 26.37 -12.04 15.06
N CYS A 205 25.27 -11.96 14.36
CA CYS A 205 24.42 -13.10 14.06
C CYS A 205 25.04 -14.12 13.07
N ILE A 206 26.09 -13.74 12.31
CA ILE A 206 26.79 -14.64 11.39
C ILE A 206 27.84 -15.48 12.10
N ARG A 207 28.25 -15.10 13.30
CA ARG A 207 29.27 -15.80 14.11
C ARG A 207 28.63 -16.93 14.92
#